data_12889d779c8cffda0da90c292177e80e
#
_entry.id   12889d779c8cffda0da90c292177e80e
#
_cell.length_a   1.000
_cell.length_b   1.000
_cell.length_c   1.000
_cell.angle_alpha   90.00
_cell.angle_beta   90.00
_cell.angle_gamma   90.00
#
_symmetry.space_group_name_H-M   'P 1'
#
loop_
_entity.id
_entity.type
_entity.pdbx_description
1 polymer ?
#
loop_
_entity_poly.entity_id
_entity_poly.type
_entity_poly.pdbx_seq_one_letter_code
_entity_poly.pdbx_strand_id
1 'polypeptide(L)'
;VLDLSADRLWLRFFYRNHVVIVGLGEKASRLALSLREAGHRVAVIELNENHGAVPALRAAGVAVLPGDGRSADVLHQAGLQRADALVCLTDSDAANLRVALAARQASERRRRRAPLRCYVHVADRSLRQIASEAPHYRQQDRHFDGRVLDVVDVAARVLLTEWAPDRVAPLHEAGAERLHVLVVGADALARAIVVNLALQAHYAQPQRPVVTLLDPLASQALVQLTAEYPALSTLLEVRAQDVSLPHLSPSRLTERTGQASDGAASLPTLALAFVTLERDIDALAAGLHLSRLTRGWPRRPQVVVCMPPHSEVMGAVGVDNTAEALGFATFDRYSVCSGAYLLGDAIDRDARQRHEAYLAKIEAAGRPLRNKPTQFPWDELDEMVKASNRRQVEHEPVKRRALEQLGNSAQTVELLARAEHRRWMADLLMAGWSYSPQYDWARRRHNNLVAYEELDEATREFDRAVIRQMLPDAGPPAA
;
A
#
# COMPACT_ATOMS: atom_id res chain seq x y z
N VAL A 1 -17.95 32.76 18.07
CA VAL A 1 -16.72 33.40 18.65
C VAL A 1 -16.34 32.75 19.98
N LEU A 2 -17.33 32.35 20.82
CA LEU A 2 -17.07 31.69 22.12
C LEU A 2 -16.49 30.27 21.99
N ASP A 3 -16.89 29.51 20.95
CA ASP A 3 -16.40 28.14 20.73
C ASP A 3 -14.92 28.07 20.36
N LEU A 4 -14.43 28.98 19.52
CA LEU A 4 -13.04 29.00 19.07
C LEU A 4 -12.05 29.33 20.19
N SER A 5 -12.46 30.19 21.15
CA SER A 5 -11.63 30.51 22.33
C SER A 5 -11.61 29.35 23.33
N ALA A 6 -12.70 28.60 23.43
CA ALA A 6 -12.78 27.42 24.27
C ALA A 6 -11.86 26.29 23.75
N ASP A 7 -11.93 25.95 22.46
CA ASP A 7 -11.08 24.92 21.85
C ASP A 7 -9.58 25.24 22.04
N ARG A 8 -9.16 26.49 21.84
CA ARG A 8 -7.77 26.93 22.05
C ARG A 8 -7.30 26.79 23.49
N LEU A 9 -8.15 27.17 24.46
CA LEU A 9 -7.85 27.04 25.88
C LEU A 9 -7.81 25.57 26.34
N TRP A 10 -8.77 24.76 25.87
CA TRP A 10 -8.83 23.35 26.13
C TRP A 10 -7.59 22.60 25.57
N LEU A 11 -7.20 22.86 24.32
CA LEU A 11 -6.00 22.31 23.71
C LEU A 11 -4.74 22.71 24.51
N ARG A 12 -4.65 23.96 24.90
CA ARG A 12 -3.47 24.48 25.59
C ARG A 12 -3.29 23.91 27.00
N PHE A 13 -4.36 23.61 27.77
CA PHE A 13 -4.25 23.21 29.15
C PHE A 13 -4.53 21.72 29.41
N PHE A 14 -5.40 21.09 28.63
CA PHE A 14 -5.92 19.75 28.92
C PHE A 14 -5.48 18.67 27.94
N TYR A 15 -5.00 19.02 26.73
CA TYR A 15 -4.57 18.03 25.76
C TYR A 15 -3.12 17.60 26.02
N ARG A 16 -2.98 16.30 26.33
CA ARG A 16 -1.69 15.59 26.47
C ARG A 16 -1.86 14.22 25.83
N ASN A 17 -0.79 13.67 25.27
CA ASN A 17 -0.79 12.35 24.64
C ASN A 17 -1.89 12.27 23.55
N HIS A 18 -2.09 13.35 22.82
CA HIS A 18 -3.10 13.46 21.78
C HIS A 18 -2.45 13.37 20.40
N VAL A 19 -3.29 13.20 19.39
CA VAL A 19 -2.88 13.20 17.99
C VAL A 19 -3.29 14.53 17.36
N VAL A 20 -2.34 15.17 16.67
CA VAL A 20 -2.60 16.35 15.85
C VAL A 20 -2.69 15.91 14.39
N ILE A 21 -3.74 16.30 13.70
CA ILE A 21 -3.92 16.06 12.26
C ILE A 21 -3.92 17.42 11.57
N VAL A 22 -3.22 17.55 10.44
CA VAL A 22 -3.21 18.77 9.61
C VAL A 22 -3.87 18.48 8.28
N GLY A 23 -4.91 19.26 7.96
CA GLY A 23 -5.83 19.05 6.86
C GLY A 23 -7.12 18.39 7.30
N LEU A 24 -8.21 18.62 6.54
CA LEU A 24 -9.53 18.10 6.85
C LEU A 24 -10.24 17.52 5.62
N GLY A 25 -9.50 16.99 4.66
CA GLY A 25 -10.09 16.18 3.59
C GLY A 25 -10.66 14.86 4.12
N GLU A 26 -11.21 14.04 3.24
CA GLU A 26 -11.88 12.79 3.60
C GLU A 26 -10.99 11.82 4.39
N LYS A 27 -9.72 11.67 3.96
CA LYS A 27 -8.71 10.85 4.67
C LYS A 27 -8.50 11.29 6.13
N ALA A 28 -8.38 12.60 6.34
CA ALA A 28 -8.15 13.17 7.65
C ALA A 28 -9.39 13.09 8.54
N SER A 29 -10.58 13.30 7.98
CA SER A 29 -11.86 13.16 8.70
C SER A 29 -12.06 11.72 9.19
N ARG A 30 -11.80 10.73 8.33
CA ARG A 30 -11.86 9.30 8.69
C ARG A 30 -10.89 8.95 9.79
N LEU A 31 -9.64 9.40 9.67
CA LEU A 31 -8.63 9.18 10.71
C LEU A 31 -9.04 9.79 12.04
N ALA A 32 -9.54 11.03 12.03
CA ALA A 32 -9.95 11.72 13.24
C ALA A 32 -11.08 10.99 13.97
N LEU A 33 -12.10 10.51 13.24
CA LEU A 33 -13.20 9.73 13.80
C LEU A 33 -12.73 8.39 14.34
N SER A 34 -11.97 7.63 13.57
CA SER A 34 -11.42 6.33 14.01
C SER A 34 -10.55 6.46 15.29
N LEU A 35 -9.73 7.51 15.38
CA LEU A 35 -8.95 7.78 16.57
C LEU A 35 -9.83 8.13 17.78
N ARG A 36 -10.91 8.87 17.55
CA ARG A 36 -11.88 9.20 18.62
C ARG A 36 -12.60 7.95 19.12
N GLU A 37 -13.05 7.09 18.23
CA GLU A 37 -13.66 5.79 18.55
C GLU A 37 -12.71 4.90 19.37
N ALA A 38 -11.42 4.92 19.02
CA ALA A 38 -10.36 4.23 19.78
C ALA A 38 -9.98 4.92 21.11
N GLY A 39 -10.67 6.00 21.51
CA GLY A 39 -10.46 6.69 22.77
C GLY A 39 -9.32 7.72 22.79
N HIS A 40 -8.68 7.99 21.63
CA HIS A 40 -7.64 9.01 21.56
C HIS A 40 -8.22 10.43 21.62
N ARG A 41 -7.47 11.36 22.19
CA ARG A 41 -7.74 12.79 22.03
C ARG A 41 -7.18 13.25 20.70
N VAL A 42 -7.99 13.96 19.91
CA VAL A 42 -7.63 14.40 18.56
C VAL A 42 -7.82 15.90 18.43
N ALA A 43 -6.83 16.57 17.85
CA ALA A 43 -6.89 17.96 17.42
C ALA A 43 -6.65 18.02 15.91
N VAL A 44 -7.51 18.71 15.18
CA VAL A 44 -7.38 18.93 13.74
C VAL A 44 -7.03 20.39 13.49
N ILE A 45 -6.03 20.65 12.66
CA ILE A 45 -5.70 21.98 12.16
C ILE A 45 -6.24 22.07 10.74
N GLU A 46 -7.13 23.02 10.47
CA GLU A 46 -7.74 23.22 9.17
C GLU A 46 -7.67 24.70 8.76
N LEU A 47 -7.26 24.94 7.51
CA LEU A 47 -7.10 26.27 6.97
C LEU A 47 -8.47 26.94 6.73
N ASN A 48 -9.43 26.16 6.22
CA ASN A 48 -10.80 26.61 5.96
C ASN A 48 -11.69 26.34 7.17
N GLU A 49 -11.91 27.33 8.00
CA GLU A 49 -12.76 27.21 9.19
C GLU A 49 -14.25 26.87 8.90
N ASN A 50 -14.69 27.09 7.66
CA ASN A 50 -16.05 26.76 7.19
C ASN A 50 -16.10 25.41 6.45
N HIS A 51 -15.08 24.55 6.60
CA HIS A 51 -15.09 23.22 5.97
C HIS A 51 -16.29 22.38 6.46
N GLY A 52 -17.01 21.75 5.52
CA GLY A 52 -18.28 21.07 5.81
C GLY A 52 -18.20 19.94 6.85
N ALA A 53 -17.03 19.32 7.05
CA ALA A 53 -16.82 18.27 8.03
C ALA A 53 -16.63 18.79 9.48
N VAL A 54 -16.40 20.08 9.69
CA VAL A 54 -16.13 20.66 11.02
C VAL A 54 -17.25 20.39 12.03
N PRO A 55 -18.55 20.60 11.70
CA PRO A 55 -19.63 20.33 12.65
C PRO A 55 -19.69 18.88 13.13
N ALA A 56 -19.53 17.92 12.22
CA ALA A 56 -19.55 16.49 12.54
C ALA A 56 -18.39 16.08 13.43
N LEU A 57 -17.18 16.58 13.15
CA LEU A 57 -15.99 16.31 13.97
C LEU A 57 -16.10 16.89 15.37
N ARG A 58 -16.62 18.11 15.51
CA ARG A 58 -16.87 18.71 16.83
C ARG A 58 -17.91 17.93 17.62
N ALA A 59 -18.99 17.47 16.97
CA ALA A 59 -19.98 16.60 17.59
C ALA A 59 -19.38 15.28 18.08
N ALA A 60 -18.38 14.74 17.38
CA ALA A 60 -17.61 13.56 17.80
C ALA A 60 -16.54 13.87 18.87
N GLY A 61 -16.42 15.12 19.35
CA GLY A 61 -15.46 15.52 20.38
C GLY A 61 -14.03 15.71 19.85
N VAL A 62 -13.87 16.00 18.56
CA VAL A 62 -12.58 16.41 17.96
C VAL A 62 -12.42 17.91 18.12
N ALA A 63 -11.31 18.37 18.65
CA ALA A 63 -10.99 19.80 18.71
C ALA A 63 -10.53 20.27 17.32
N VAL A 64 -11.20 21.29 16.75
CA VAL A 64 -10.82 21.81 15.43
C VAL A 64 -10.29 23.23 15.58
N LEU A 65 -9.02 23.40 15.24
CA LEU A 65 -8.28 24.65 15.30
C LEU A 65 -8.16 25.25 13.89
N PRO A 66 -8.77 26.40 13.61
CA PRO A 66 -8.56 27.08 12.35
C PRO A 66 -7.17 27.70 12.27
N GLY A 67 -6.47 27.46 11.18
CA GLY A 67 -5.15 28.03 10.95
C GLY A 67 -4.30 27.26 9.96
N ASP A 68 -3.14 27.82 9.67
CA ASP A 68 -2.16 27.22 8.79
C ASP A 68 -1.22 26.32 9.57
N GLY A 69 -1.27 25.00 9.31
CA GLY A 69 -0.40 24.01 9.95
C GLY A 69 1.09 24.21 9.69
N ARG A 70 1.49 25.04 8.72
CA ARG A 70 2.89 25.43 8.47
C ARG A 70 3.39 26.45 9.48
N SER A 71 2.51 27.09 10.22
CA SER A 71 2.86 28.06 11.26
C SER A 71 3.25 27.38 12.57
N ALA A 72 4.44 27.70 13.08
CA ALA A 72 4.89 27.22 14.37
C ALA A 72 3.95 27.64 15.53
N ASP A 73 3.34 28.83 15.43
CA ASP A 73 2.40 29.32 16.44
C ASP A 73 1.10 28.49 16.46
N VAL A 74 0.58 28.11 15.29
CA VAL A 74 -0.61 27.26 15.18
C VAL A 74 -0.32 25.86 15.70
N LEU A 75 0.85 25.28 15.35
CA LEU A 75 1.29 24.00 15.91
C LEU A 75 1.46 24.07 17.44
N HIS A 76 1.96 25.20 17.96
CA HIS A 76 2.07 25.43 19.40
C HIS A 76 0.68 25.51 20.07
N GLN A 77 -0.28 26.24 19.45
CA GLN A 77 -1.66 26.31 19.93
C GLN A 77 -2.35 24.94 19.93
N ALA A 78 -2.06 24.08 18.92
CA ALA A 78 -2.51 22.69 18.88
C ALA A 78 -1.85 21.78 19.94
N GLY A 79 -0.93 22.32 20.75
CA GLY A 79 -0.28 21.55 21.81
C GLY A 79 0.76 20.54 21.34
N LEU A 80 1.40 20.75 20.18
CA LEU A 80 2.32 19.80 19.54
C LEU A 80 3.44 19.31 20.49
N GLN A 81 3.92 20.16 21.42
CA GLN A 81 4.96 19.77 22.40
C GLN A 81 4.51 18.64 23.33
N ARG A 82 3.21 18.42 23.45
CA ARG A 82 2.60 17.40 24.32
C ARG A 82 1.86 16.31 23.54
N ALA A 83 1.80 16.44 22.22
CA ALA A 83 1.19 15.46 21.34
C ALA A 83 2.04 14.17 21.24
N ASP A 84 1.45 13.03 21.04
CA ASP A 84 2.13 11.77 20.77
C ASP A 84 2.49 11.64 19.29
N ALA A 85 1.60 12.14 18.44
CA ALA A 85 1.77 12.05 16.99
C ALA A 85 1.24 13.29 16.28
N LEU A 86 1.82 13.55 15.12
CA LEU A 86 1.36 14.47 14.09
C LEU A 86 1.11 13.71 12.80
N VAL A 87 -0.02 13.96 12.14
CA VAL A 87 -0.32 13.36 10.84
C VAL A 87 -0.63 14.48 9.85
N CYS A 88 0.15 14.56 8.76
CA CYS A 88 0.01 15.56 7.71
C CYS A 88 -0.74 14.94 6.53
N LEU A 89 -2.01 15.33 6.32
CA LEU A 89 -2.95 14.76 5.35
C LEU A 89 -3.67 15.84 4.52
N THR A 90 -2.97 16.91 4.18
CA THR A 90 -3.52 17.89 3.21
C THR A 90 -3.40 17.33 1.78
N ASP A 91 -4.09 17.95 0.84
CA ASP A 91 -4.05 17.58 -0.59
C ASP A 91 -2.76 18.05 -1.29
N SER A 92 -1.85 18.70 -0.56
CA SER A 92 -0.59 19.20 -1.11
C SER A 92 0.62 18.56 -0.44
N ASP A 93 1.38 17.77 -1.20
CA ASP A 93 2.63 17.16 -0.76
C ASP A 93 3.61 18.20 -0.22
N ALA A 94 3.73 19.33 -0.91
CA ALA A 94 4.59 20.43 -0.47
C ALA A 94 4.14 21.04 0.86
N ALA A 95 2.83 21.17 1.08
CA ALA A 95 2.29 21.62 2.37
C ALA A 95 2.59 20.60 3.48
N ASN A 96 2.36 19.32 3.23
CA ASN A 96 2.61 18.24 4.18
C ASN A 96 4.09 18.20 4.61
N LEU A 97 5.02 18.31 3.66
CA LEU A 97 6.46 18.36 3.94
C LEU A 97 6.86 19.62 4.74
N ARG A 98 6.25 20.79 4.43
CA ARG A 98 6.50 22.03 5.19
C ARG A 98 5.97 21.96 6.62
N VAL A 99 4.78 21.36 6.81
CA VAL A 99 4.23 21.12 8.16
C VAL A 99 5.16 20.24 8.97
N ALA A 100 5.66 19.15 8.38
CA ALA A 100 6.59 18.24 9.05
C ALA A 100 7.91 18.94 9.44
N LEU A 101 8.43 19.80 8.57
CA LEU A 101 9.64 20.59 8.86
C LEU A 101 9.41 21.58 10.02
N ALA A 102 8.30 22.30 10.01
CA ALA A 102 7.92 23.19 11.11
C ALA A 102 7.71 22.43 12.43
N ALA A 103 7.09 21.25 12.36
CA ALA A 103 6.89 20.38 13.51
C ALA A 103 8.22 19.86 14.09
N ARG A 104 9.17 19.48 13.24
CA ARG A 104 10.52 19.08 13.67
C ARG A 104 11.20 20.21 14.45
N GLN A 105 11.23 21.42 13.91
CA GLN A 105 11.81 22.60 14.60
C GLN A 105 11.11 22.89 15.93
N ALA A 106 9.78 22.77 15.97
CA ALA A 106 9.01 22.93 17.20
C ALA A 106 9.30 21.81 18.21
N SER A 107 9.64 20.61 17.74
CA SER A 107 9.89 19.43 18.58
C SER A 107 11.22 19.52 19.36
N GLU A 108 12.19 20.30 18.92
CA GLU A 108 13.46 20.52 19.62
C GLU A 108 13.27 21.07 21.06
N ARG A 109 12.14 21.75 21.29
CA ARG A 109 11.76 22.28 22.61
C ARG A 109 10.96 21.29 23.48
N ARG A 110 10.78 20.05 23.01
CA ARG A 110 10.04 19.03 23.76
C ARG A 110 10.82 18.59 24.97
N ARG A 111 10.11 18.47 26.10
CA ARG A 111 10.65 17.92 27.36
C ARG A 111 10.28 16.45 27.58
N ARG A 112 9.63 15.81 26.59
CA ARG A 112 9.23 14.40 26.65
C ARG A 112 10.40 13.49 26.30
N ARG A 113 10.42 12.28 26.87
CA ARG A 113 11.43 11.26 26.55
C ARG A 113 11.17 10.60 25.18
N ALA A 114 9.90 10.43 24.81
CA ALA A 114 9.54 9.85 23.53
C ALA A 114 9.54 10.90 22.41
N PRO A 115 10.05 10.58 21.20
CA PRO A 115 10.00 11.48 20.05
C PRO A 115 8.55 11.75 19.60
N LEU A 116 8.35 12.86 18.90
CA LEU A 116 7.12 13.12 18.16
C LEU A 116 7.09 12.23 16.93
N ARG A 117 6.14 11.29 16.85
CA ARG A 117 5.91 10.52 15.64
C ARG A 117 5.20 11.41 14.62
N CYS A 118 5.79 11.60 13.46
CA CYS A 118 5.25 12.46 12.41
C CYS A 118 5.03 11.66 11.12
N TYR A 119 3.77 11.45 10.75
CA TYR A 119 3.38 10.76 9.53
C TYR A 119 3.05 11.78 8.46
N VAL A 120 3.74 11.70 7.32
CA VAL A 120 3.68 12.68 6.24
C VAL A 120 3.21 12.01 4.97
N HIS A 121 1.99 12.32 4.54
CA HIS A 121 1.48 11.86 3.25
C HIS A 121 2.15 12.60 2.11
N VAL A 122 2.76 11.84 1.20
CA VAL A 122 3.35 12.34 -0.05
C VAL A 122 2.94 11.40 -1.17
N ALA A 123 2.08 11.88 -2.06
CA ALA A 123 1.56 11.11 -3.19
C ALA A 123 2.58 11.01 -4.33
N ASP A 124 3.30 12.09 -4.63
CA ASP A 124 4.34 12.11 -5.66
C ASP A 124 5.50 11.19 -5.27
N ARG A 125 5.78 10.20 -6.13
CA ARG A 125 6.81 9.19 -5.90
C ARG A 125 8.22 9.80 -5.77
N SER A 126 8.55 10.75 -6.64
CA SER A 126 9.89 11.36 -6.67
C SER A 126 10.12 12.21 -5.43
N LEU A 127 9.12 13.01 -5.03
CA LEU A 127 9.17 13.77 -3.79
C LEU A 127 9.22 12.85 -2.57
N ARG A 128 8.45 11.77 -2.55
CA ARG A 128 8.45 10.78 -1.47
C ARG A 128 9.82 10.13 -1.32
N GLN A 129 10.45 9.74 -2.44
CA GLN A 129 11.80 9.18 -2.42
C GLN A 129 12.81 10.18 -1.87
N ILE A 130 12.85 11.40 -2.41
CA ILE A 130 13.77 12.45 -1.95
C ILE A 130 13.54 12.78 -0.47
N ALA A 131 12.28 12.90 -0.06
CA ALA A 131 11.94 13.19 1.33
C ALA A 131 12.39 12.07 2.27
N SER A 132 12.13 10.80 1.93
CA SER A 132 12.52 9.66 2.78
C SER A 132 14.04 9.49 2.89
N GLU A 133 14.80 9.92 1.91
CA GLU A 133 16.27 9.91 1.92
C GLU A 133 16.87 11.11 2.69
N ALA A 134 16.07 12.15 2.96
CA ALA A 134 16.54 13.32 3.67
C ALA A 134 16.92 13.00 5.13
N PRO A 135 18.03 13.57 5.66
CA PRO A 135 18.55 13.22 7.00
C PRO A 135 17.52 13.30 8.12
N HIS A 136 16.58 14.25 8.04
CA HIS A 136 15.57 14.45 9.06
C HIS A 136 14.40 13.44 9.03
N TYR A 137 14.29 12.61 7.98
CA TYR A 137 13.36 11.48 7.94
C TYR A 137 14.09 10.13 8.05
N ARG A 138 15.38 10.10 7.69
CA ARG A 138 16.19 8.90 7.72
C ARG A 138 16.80 8.62 9.11
N GLN A 139 17.11 9.67 9.87
CA GLN A 139 17.72 9.56 11.19
C GLN A 139 16.69 9.93 12.24
N GLN A 140 16.29 8.95 13.04
CA GLN A 140 15.53 9.24 14.25
C GLN A 140 16.39 10.07 15.21
N ASP A 141 15.83 11.19 15.67
CA ASP A 141 16.40 11.91 16.77
C ASP A 141 15.53 11.72 18.05
N ARG A 142 16.07 12.11 19.20
CA ARG A 142 15.36 11.97 20.48
C ARG A 142 14.05 12.75 20.56
N HIS A 143 13.80 13.67 19.62
CA HIS A 143 12.65 14.56 19.63
C HIS A 143 11.65 14.32 18.50
N PHE A 144 12.11 13.74 17.37
CA PHE A 144 11.32 13.61 16.15
C PHE A 144 11.57 12.29 15.43
N ASP A 145 10.50 11.57 15.11
CA ASP A 145 10.46 10.34 14.30
C ASP A 145 9.56 10.62 13.09
N GLY A 146 10.15 11.01 11.98
CA GLY A 146 9.44 11.36 10.75
C GLY A 146 9.30 10.15 9.81
N ARG A 147 8.08 9.89 9.33
CA ARG A 147 7.77 8.80 8.40
C ARG A 147 7.01 9.35 7.20
N VAL A 148 7.60 9.19 6.03
CA VAL A 148 6.98 9.59 4.76
C VAL A 148 6.27 8.39 4.17
N LEU A 149 5.00 8.52 3.80
CA LEU A 149 4.19 7.43 3.26
C LEU A 149 3.18 7.96 2.24
N ASP A 150 2.69 7.06 1.39
CA ASP A 150 1.52 7.29 0.56
C ASP A 150 0.35 6.44 1.07
N VAL A 151 -0.67 7.11 1.56
CA VAL A 151 -1.87 6.43 2.11
C VAL A 151 -2.58 5.61 1.04
N VAL A 152 -2.54 6.04 -0.22
CA VAL A 152 -3.19 5.33 -1.33
C VAL A 152 -2.41 4.07 -1.71
N ASP A 153 -1.07 4.13 -1.72
CA ASP A 153 -0.23 2.94 -1.92
C ASP A 153 -0.47 1.90 -0.81
N VAL A 154 -0.53 2.37 0.43
CA VAL A 154 -0.83 1.50 1.57
C VAL A 154 -2.22 0.86 1.42
N ALA A 155 -3.24 1.61 0.99
CA ALA A 155 -4.59 1.08 0.76
C ALA A 155 -4.60 0.01 -0.34
N ALA A 156 -3.87 0.21 -1.44
CA ALA A 156 -3.74 -0.79 -2.51
C ALA A 156 -3.06 -2.07 -2.02
N ARG A 157 -2.05 -1.98 -1.17
CA ARG A 157 -1.36 -3.14 -0.57
C ARG A 157 -2.29 -3.94 0.36
N VAL A 158 -3.06 -3.24 1.20
CA VAL A 158 -4.07 -3.88 2.07
C VAL A 158 -5.16 -4.54 1.24
N LEU A 159 -5.67 -3.85 0.21
CA LEU A 159 -6.66 -4.40 -0.72
C LEU A 159 -6.16 -5.71 -1.36
N LEU A 160 -4.94 -5.73 -1.88
CA LEU A 160 -4.38 -6.92 -2.53
C LEU A 160 -4.00 -8.04 -1.54
N THR A 161 -3.81 -7.74 -0.27
CA THR A 161 -3.65 -8.74 0.79
C THR A 161 -4.99 -9.37 1.16
N GLU A 162 -6.02 -8.56 1.32
CA GLU A 162 -7.39 -9.00 1.65
C GLU A 162 -8.03 -9.76 0.48
N TRP A 163 -7.92 -9.22 -0.72
CA TRP A 163 -8.45 -9.78 -1.97
C TRP A 163 -7.33 -10.32 -2.85
N ALA A 164 -6.50 -11.20 -2.27
CA ALA A 164 -5.35 -11.77 -2.98
C ALA A 164 -5.81 -12.61 -4.17
N PRO A 165 -5.23 -12.40 -5.37
CA PRO A 165 -5.65 -13.10 -6.60
C PRO A 165 -5.60 -14.63 -6.52
N ASP A 166 -4.66 -15.20 -5.78
CA ASP A 166 -4.52 -16.66 -5.59
C ASP A 166 -5.60 -17.28 -4.70
N ARG A 167 -6.47 -16.48 -4.09
CA ARG A 167 -7.69 -16.98 -3.40
C ARG A 167 -8.83 -17.26 -4.36
N VAL A 168 -8.83 -16.61 -5.52
CA VAL A 168 -9.93 -16.68 -6.50
C VAL A 168 -9.54 -17.37 -7.80
N ALA A 169 -8.25 -17.63 -8.02
CA ALA A 169 -7.73 -18.33 -9.18
C ALA A 169 -6.64 -19.34 -8.78
N PRO A 170 -6.54 -20.50 -9.45
CA PRO A 170 -5.60 -21.57 -9.10
C PRO A 170 -4.18 -21.27 -9.60
N LEU A 171 -3.58 -20.16 -9.17
CA LEU A 171 -2.33 -19.61 -9.75
C LEU A 171 -1.07 -20.41 -9.40
N HIS A 172 -1.16 -21.38 -8.51
CA HIS A 172 -0.05 -22.23 -8.10
C HIS A 172 -0.02 -23.58 -8.83
N GLU A 173 -1.13 -24.00 -9.45
CA GLU A 173 -1.26 -25.30 -10.10
C GLU A 173 -0.49 -25.37 -11.42
N ALA A 174 -0.03 -26.57 -11.77
CA ALA A 174 0.61 -26.78 -13.08
C ALA A 174 -0.42 -26.54 -14.21
N GLY A 175 -0.03 -25.76 -15.22
CA GLY A 175 -0.93 -25.41 -16.31
C GLY A 175 -1.99 -24.35 -15.97
N ALA A 176 -1.89 -23.69 -14.81
CA ALA A 176 -2.76 -22.57 -14.45
C ALA A 176 -2.78 -21.50 -15.56
N GLU A 177 -3.96 -20.95 -15.81
CA GLU A 177 -4.09 -19.78 -16.70
C GLU A 177 -3.35 -18.58 -16.10
N ARG A 178 -2.94 -17.66 -16.98
CA ARG A 178 -2.40 -16.37 -16.54
C ARG A 178 -3.44 -15.61 -15.73
N LEU A 179 -3.01 -14.96 -14.66
CA LEU A 179 -3.89 -14.05 -13.91
C LEU A 179 -4.38 -12.91 -14.83
N HIS A 180 -5.69 -12.67 -14.85
CA HIS A 180 -6.28 -11.50 -15.47
C HIS A 180 -7.08 -10.71 -14.43
N VAL A 181 -6.73 -9.44 -14.27
CA VAL A 181 -7.37 -8.48 -13.37
C VAL A 181 -7.92 -7.31 -14.17
N LEU A 182 -9.16 -6.93 -13.90
CA LEU A 182 -9.78 -5.70 -14.39
C LEU A 182 -9.68 -4.62 -13.32
N VAL A 183 -9.23 -3.44 -13.69
CA VAL A 183 -9.26 -2.24 -12.85
C VAL A 183 -10.11 -1.18 -13.54
N VAL A 184 -11.21 -0.80 -12.91
CA VAL A 184 -12.15 0.20 -13.40
C VAL A 184 -11.91 1.51 -12.69
N GLY A 185 -11.48 2.52 -13.44
CA GLY A 185 -11.03 3.82 -12.98
C GLY A 185 -9.57 4.07 -13.34
N ALA A 186 -9.17 5.33 -13.39
CA ALA A 186 -7.80 5.79 -13.65
C ALA A 186 -7.27 6.69 -12.51
N ASP A 187 -7.93 6.66 -11.36
CA ASP A 187 -7.58 7.45 -10.18
C ASP A 187 -6.27 6.97 -9.52
N ALA A 188 -5.86 7.63 -8.46
CA ALA A 188 -4.63 7.29 -7.74
C ALA A 188 -4.65 5.85 -7.20
N LEU A 189 -5.82 5.35 -6.75
CA LEU A 189 -5.96 3.98 -6.24
C LEU A 189 -5.85 2.95 -7.37
N ALA A 190 -6.47 3.20 -8.54
CA ALA A 190 -6.32 2.36 -9.72
C ALA A 190 -4.85 2.18 -10.10
N ARG A 191 -4.10 3.29 -10.19
CA ARG A 191 -2.67 3.29 -10.50
C ARG A 191 -1.86 2.54 -9.44
N ALA A 192 -2.16 2.76 -8.16
CA ALA A 192 -1.49 2.06 -7.07
C ALA A 192 -1.75 0.54 -7.10
N ILE A 193 -2.97 0.10 -7.45
CA ILE A 193 -3.30 -1.32 -7.66
C ILE A 193 -2.45 -1.93 -8.79
N VAL A 194 -2.35 -1.26 -9.93
CA VAL A 194 -1.52 -1.74 -11.06
C VAL A 194 -0.05 -1.88 -10.65
N VAL A 195 0.51 -0.88 -9.97
CA VAL A 195 1.90 -0.91 -9.47
C VAL A 195 2.10 -2.04 -8.47
N ASN A 196 1.18 -2.21 -7.52
CA ASN A 196 1.30 -3.26 -6.50
C ASN A 196 1.05 -4.67 -7.05
N LEU A 197 0.26 -4.83 -8.11
CA LEU A 197 0.19 -6.10 -8.85
C LEU A 197 1.53 -6.44 -9.51
N ALA A 198 2.25 -5.46 -10.07
CA ALA A 198 3.59 -5.69 -10.62
C ALA A 198 4.59 -6.15 -9.55
N LEU A 199 4.44 -5.65 -8.31
CA LEU A 199 5.34 -5.95 -7.19
C LEU A 199 4.99 -7.26 -6.46
N GLN A 200 3.72 -7.68 -6.47
CA GLN A 200 3.25 -8.77 -5.60
C GLN A 200 2.65 -9.97 -6.35
N ALA A 201 2.26 -9.84 -7.63
CA ALA A 201 1.62 -10.93 -8.35
C ALA A 201 2.64 -11.96 -8.89
N HIS A 202 3.41 -12.56 -7.98
CA HIS A 202 4.44 -13.55 -8.25
C HIS A 202 4.07 -14.90 -7.62
N TYR A 203 3.56 -15.83 -8.41
CA TYR A 203 3.05 -17.12 -7.99
C TYR A 203 4.01 -18.25 -8.37
N ALA A 204 3.71 -19.50 -7.96
CA ALA A 204 4.51 -20.67 -8.31
C ALA A 204 4.69 -20.79 -9.84
N GLN A 205 3.65 -20.50 -10.61
CA GLN A 205 3.74 -20.45 -12.07
C GLN A 205 4.33 -19.11 -12.55
N PRO A 206 5.31 -19.13 -13.46
CA PRO A 206 6.06 -17.94 -13.87
C PRO A 206 5.36 -17.13 -14.98
N GLN A 207 4.04 -16.99 -14.91
CA GLN A 207 3.28 -16.30 -15.95
C GLN A 207 3.13 -14.82 -15.64
N ARG A 208 3.38 -13.97 -16.61
CA ARG A 208 3.19 -12.52 -16.48
C ARG A 208 1.69 -12.18 -16.44
N PRO A 209 1.19 -11.55 -15.36
CA PRO A 209 -0.22 -11.20 -15.24
C PRO A 209 -0.68 -10.24 -16.34
N VAL A 210 -1.98 -10.29 -16.66
CA VAL A 210 -2.67 -9.33 -17.51
C VAL A 210 -3.51 -8.41 -16.64
N VAL A 211 -3.38 -7.11 -16.84
CA VAL A 211 -4.22 -6.09 -16.18
C VAL A 211 -4.92 -5.29 -17.27
N THR A 212 -6.25 -5.29 -17.27
CA THR A 212 -7.04 -4.40 -18.11
C THR A 212 -7.44 -3.18 -17.31
N LEU A 213 -6.96 -2.01 -17.71
CA LEU A 213 -7.36 -0.71 -17.14
C LEU A 213 -8.49 -0.16 -17.98
N LEU A 214 -9.63 0.11 -17.36
CA LEU A 214 -10.85 0.57 -18.03
C LEU A 214 -11.31 1.91 -17.46
N ASP A 215 -11.19 2.94 -18.26
CA ASP A 215 -11.59 4.31 -17.92
C ASP A 215 -11.61 5.14 -19.23
N PRO A 216 -12.38 6.22 -19.35
CA PRO A 216 -12.28 7.13 -20.49
C PRO A 216 -10.87 7.68 -20.75
N LEU A 217 -10.00 7.70 -19.73
CA LEU A 217 -8.62 8.17 -19.78
C LEU A 217 -7.59 7.05 -19.54
N ALA A 218 -7.95 5.78 -19.73
CA ALA A 218 -7.10 4.63 -19.43
C ALA A 218 -5.76 4.67 -20.19
N SER A 219 -5.78 5.01 -21.48
CA SER A 219 -4.56 5.14 -22.29
C SER A 219 -3.64 6.24 -21.77
N GLN A 220 -4.19 7.37 -21.37
CA GLN A 220 -3.40 8.46 -20.77
C GLN A 220 -2.78 8.04 -19.44
N ALA A 221 -3.54 7.36 -18.57
CA ALA A 221 -3.05 6.83 -17.31
C ALA A 221 -1.94 5.80 -17.52
N LEU A 222 -2.06 4.93 -18.52
CA LEU A 222 -1.03 3.95 -18.87
C LEU A 222 0.27 4.63 -19.35
N VAL A 223 0.18 5.65 -20.18
CA VAL A 223 1.36 6.44 -20.62
C VAL A 223 2.08 7.05 -19.39
N GLN A 224 1.33 7.63 -18.46
CA GLN A 224 1.90 8.19 -17.22
C GLN A 224 2.56 7.11 -16.36
N LEU A 225 1.89 5.96 -16.15
CA LEU A 225 2.42 4.84 -15.38
C LEU A 225 3.71 4.28 -15.99
N THR A 226 3.76 4.10 -17.30
CA THR A 226 4.95 3.57 -17.97
C THR A 226 6.12 4.55 -17.99
N ALA A 227 5.85 5.85 -18.02
CA ALA A 227 6.86 6.89 -17.86
C ALA A 227 7.44 6.91 -16.43
N GLU A 228 6.58 6.75 -15.43
CA GLU A 228 6.98 6.72 -14.01
C GLU A 228 7.67 5.41 -13.63
N TYR A 229 7.22 4.28 -14.22
CA TYR A 229 7.72 2.93 -13.98
C TYR A 229 8.12 2.23 -15.28
N PRO A 230 9.29 2.51 -15.85
CA PRO A 230 9.70 1.93 -17.15
C PRO A 230 9.74 0.39 -17.15
N ALA A 231 9.98 -0.23 -16.00
CA ALA A 231 10.00 -1.69 -15.86
C ALA A 231 8.60 -2.33 -15.81
N LEU A 232 7.53 -1.54 -15.72
CA LEU A 232 6.16 -2.07 -15.57
C LEU A 232 5.79 -3.06 -16.68
N SER A 233 6.13 -2.74 -17.93
CA SER A 233 5.84 -3.58 -19.09
C SER A 233 6.58 -4.92 -19.09
N THR A 234 7.67 -5.07 -18.35
CA THR A 234 8.37 -6.35 -18.20
C THR A 234 7.69 -7.26 -17.18
N LEU A 235 7.01 -6.68 -16.19
CA LEU A 235 6.38 -7.38 -15.08
C LEU A 235 4.90 -7.70 -15.33
N LEU A 236 4.17 -6.79 -15.98
CA LEU A 236 2.76 -6.93 -16.31
C LEU A 236 2.50 -6.69 -17.80
N GLU A 237 1.47 -7.33 -18.32
CA GLU A 237 0.84 -6.93 -19.58
C GLU A 237 -0.34 -6.01 -19.23
N VAL A 238 -0.15 -4.70 -19.37
CA VAL A 238 -1.22 -3.72 -19.09
C VAL A 238 -1.91 -3.34 -20.39
N ARG A 239 -3.24 -3.41 -20.40
CA ARG A 239 -4.11 -3.04 -21.52
C ARG A 239 -4.99 -1.89 -21.11
N ALA A 240 -4.97 -0.82 -21.84
CA ALA A 240 -5.87 0.31 -21.65
C ALA A 240 -7.09 0.18 -22.56
N GLN A 241 -8.27 0.44 -22.02
CA GLN A 241 -9.53 0.55 -22.75
C GLN A 241 -10.19 1.89 -22.43
N ASP A 242 -10.17 2.82 -23.38
CA ASP A 242 -10.76 4.14 -23.25
C ASP A 242 -12.29 4.06 -23.47
N VAL A 243 -12.97 3.50 -22.48
CA VAL A 243 -14.42 3.26 -22.50
C VAL A 243 -15.00 3.55 -21.11
N SER A 244 -16.17 4.16 -21.07
CA SER A 244 -16.97 4.25 -19.85
C SER A 244 -17.78 2.96 -19.65
N LEU A 245 -17.97 2.55 -18.40
CA LEU A 245 -18.63 1.29 -18.03
C LEU A 245 -20.02 1.07 -18.65
N PRO A 246 -20.93 2.05 -18.76
CA PRO A 246 -22.22 1.86 -19.42
C PRO A 246 -22.13 1.38 -20.86
N HIS A 247 -21.01 1.63 -21.52
CA HIS A 247 -20.77 1.25 -22.91
C HIS A 247 -19.88 -0.02 -23.05
N LEU A 248 -19.60 -0.70 -21.92
CA LEU A 248 -18.81 -1.91 -21.93
C LEU A 248 -19.68 -3.11 -22.34
N SER A 249 -19.34 -3.75 -23.46
CA SER A 249 -19.92 -5.02 -23.87
C SER A 249 -19.16 -6.21 -23.25
N PRO A 250 -19.81 -7.37 -23.01
CA PRO A 250 -19.14 -8.57 -22.52
C PRO A 250 -17.96 -9.00 -23.38
N SER A 251 -18.10 -8.88 -24.70
CA SER A 251 -17.05 -9.23 -25.67
C SER A 251 -15.77 -8.43 -25.45
N ARG A 252 -15.85 -7.14 -25.07
CA ARG A 252 -14.67 -6.32 -24.81
C ARG A 252 -13.84 -6.76 -23.61
N LEU A 253 -14.44 -7.46 -22.65
CA LEU A 253 -13.70 -8.04 -21.51
C LEU A 253 -12.98 -9.34 -21.88
N THR A 254 -13.40 -9.99 -22.96
CA THR A 254 -12.87 -11.28 -23.43
C THR A 254 -12.12 -11.17 -24.74
N GLU A 255 -12.33 -10.08 -25.52
CA GLU A 255 -11.70 -9.86 -26.81
C GLU A 255 -10.32 -9.20 -26.67
N ARG A 256 -9.43 -9.60 -27.57
CA ARG A 256 -8.17 -8.89 -27.82
C ARG A 256 -8.46 -7.61 -28.60
N THR A 257 -8.27 -6.47 -27.96
CA THR A 257 -8.16 -5.21 -28.68
C THR A 257 -6.72 -5.05 -29.20
N GLY A 258 -6.53 -5.21 -30.50
CA GLY A 258 -5.27 -4.94 -31.19
C GLY A 258 -5.04 -5.88 -32.34
N GLN A 259 -4.71 -5.36 -33.51
CA GLN A 259 -4.21 -6.10 -34.69
C GLN A 259 -2.96 -6.89 -34.27
N ALA A 260 -3.13 -8.12 -33.90
CA ALA A 260 -2.03 -9.07 -33.84
C ALA A 260 -2.18 -10.03 -35.02
N SER A 261 -1.47 -9.73 -36.06
CA SER A 261 -1.00 -10.70 -37.05
C SER A 261 -0.11 -11.68 -36.31
N ASP A 262 -0.59 -12.78 -35.87
CA ASP A 262 0.12 -14.00 -35.49
C ASP A 262 -0.57 -14.67 -34.32
N GLY A 263 -1.33 -15.72 -34.58
CA GLY A 263 -1.64 -16.87 -33.75
C GLY A 263 -1.87 -16.69 -32.24
N ALA A 264 -2.21 -15.51 -31.81
CA ALA A 264 -2.15 -15.15 -30.38
C ALA A 264 -3.41 -15.59 -29.62
N ALA A 265 -3.20 -16.34 -28.54
CA ALA A 265 -4.21 -16.90 -27.65
C ALA A 265 -5.24 -15.87 -27.12
N SER A 266 -6.46 -16.30 -26.86
CA SER A 266 -7.51 -15.52 -26.19
C SER A 266 -7.01 -14.92 -24.87
N LEU A 267 -7.65 -13.84 -24.41
CA LEU A 267 -7.40 -13.32 -23.05
C LEU A 267 -7.65 -14.42 -22.01
N PRO A 268 -6.83 -14.49 -20.94
CA PRO A 268 -7.12 -15.38 -19.84
C PRO A 268 -8.47 -15.04 -19.22
N THR A 269 -9.09 -16.01 -18.55
CA THR A 269 -10.33 -15.80 -17.82
C THR A 269 -10.15 -14.69 -16.76
N LEU A 270 -11.08 -13.72 -16.75
CA LEU A 270 -11.09 -12.66 -15.76
C LEU A 270 -11.32 -13.24 -14.36
N ALA A 271 -10.35 -13.10 -13.47
CA ALA A 271 -10.42 -13.65 -12.12
C ALA A 271 -10.93 -12.63 -11.10
N LEU A 272 -10.54 -11.36 -11.25
CA LEU A 272 -10.75 -10.32 -10.25
C LEU A 272 -11.01 -8.98 -10.92
N ALA A 273 -11.93 -8.20 -10.38
CA ALA A 273 -12.23 -6.86 -10.85
C ALA A 273 -12.26 -5.88 -9.66
N PHE A 274 -11.47 -4.81 -9.72
CA PHE A 274 -11.48 -3.71 -8.77
C PHE A 274 -12.15 -2.49 -9.40
N VAL A 275 -13.09 -1.87 -8.68
CA VAL A 275 -13.74 -0.63 -9.07
C VAL A 275 -13.28 0.47 -8.14
N THR A 276 -12.57 1.49 -8.67
CA THR A 276 -11.90 2.53 -7.87
C THR A 276 -12.48 3.93 -8.09
N LEU A 277 -13.62 4.04 -8.76
CA LEU A 277 -14.24 5.34 -9.06
C LEU A 277 -14.42 6.19 -7.78
N GLU A 278 -14.11 7.50 -7.89
CA GLU A 278 -14.08 8.39 -6.73
C GLU A 278 -15.45 8.62 -6.09
N ARG A 279 -16.50 8.76 -6.93
CA ARG A 279 -17.86 8.97 -6.43
C ARG A 279 -18.52 7.63 -6.09
N ASP A 280 -18.95 7.47 -4.85
CA ASP A 280 -19.59 6.24 -4.36
C ASP A 280 -20.75 5.77 -5.23
N ILE A 281 -21.57 6.73 -5.76
CA ILE A 281 -22.70 6.39 -6.63
C ILE A 281 -22.25 5.76 -7.95
N ASP A 282 -21.15 6.26 -8.53
CA ASP A 282 -20.60 5.73 -9.77
C ASP A 282 -19.92 4.37 -9.51
N ALA A 283 -19.23 4.23 -8.38
CA ALA A 283 -18.62 2.98 -7.96
C ALA A 283 -19.67 1.89 -7.72
N LEU A 284 -20.77 2.21 -7.03
CA LEU A 284 -21.91 1.31 -6.82
C LEU A 284 -22.54 0.88 -8.14
N ALA A 285 -22.85 1.85 -9.01
CA ALA A 285 -23.43 1.58 -10.32
C ALA A 285 -22.53 0.68 -11.17
N ALA A 286 -21.22 0.92 -11.13
CA ALA A 286 -20.21 0.13 -11.82
C ALA A 286 -20.15 -1.30 -11.29
N GLY A 287 -20.13 -1.50 -9.98
CA GLY A 287 -20.15 -2.81 -9.34
C GLY A 287 -21.40 -3.62 -9.71
N LEU A 288 -22.58 -3.00 -9.66
CA LEU A 288 -23.83 -3.62 -10.09
C LEU A 288 -23.83 -3.99 -11.57
N HIS A 289 -23.30 -3.10 -12.43
CA HIS A 289 -23.20 -3.36 -13.86
C HIS A 289 -22.28 -4.58 -14.15
N LEU A 290 -21.09 -4.61 -13.58
CA LEU A 290 -20.16 -5.73 -13.72
C LEU A 290 -20.73 -7.03 -13.17
N SER A 291 -21.37 -7.00 -12.01
CA SER A 291 -22.01 -8.18 -11.42
C SER A 291 -23.11 -8.76 -12.34
N ARG A 292 -23.93 -7.89 -12.97
CA ARG A 292 -24.94 -8.31 -13.95
C ARG A 292 -24.31 -8.85 -15.22
N LEU A 293 -23.29 -8.18 -15.75
CA LEU A 293 -22.60 -8.52 -16.99
C LEU A 293 -21.96 -9.92 -16.92
N THR A 294 -21.39 -10.25 -15.76
CA THR A 294 -20.66 -11.51 -15.53
C THR A 294 -21.51 -12.63 -14.95
N ARG A 295 -22.81 -12.39 -14.69
CA ARG A 295 -23.71 -13.35 -14.02
C ARG A 295 -23.78 -14.71 -14.73
N GLY A 296 -23.76 -14.71 -16.07
CA GLY A 296 -23.86 -15.92 -16.88
C GLY A 296 -22.51 -16.58 -17.22
N TRP A 297 -21.40 -16.08 -16.69
CA TRP A 297 -20.09 -16.63 -17.02
C TRP A 297 -19.83 -17.95 -16.29
N PRO A 298 -19.18 -18.94 -16.91
CA PRO A 298 -18.85 -20.22 -16.26
C PRO A 298 -17.99 -20.06 -15.01
N ARG A 299 -17.05 -19.11 -15.05
CA ARG A 299 -16.27 -18.66 -13.88
C ARG A 299 -16.50 -17.17 -13.70
N ARG A 300 -17.24 -16.83 -12.64
CA ARG A 300 -17.51 -15.44 -12.32
C ARG A 300 -16.28 -14.80 -11.67
N PRO A 301 -15.84 -13.61 -12.10
CA PRO A 301 -14.80 -12.89 -11.41
C PRO A 301 -15.31 -12.43 -10.03
N GLN A 302 -14.39 -12.37 -9.07
CA GLN A 302 -14.66 -11.64 -7.83
C GLN A 302 -14.63 -10.15 -8.15
N VAL A 303 -15.72 -9.45 -7.88
CA VAL A 303 -15.81 -7.99 -8.03
C VAL A 303 -15.65 -7.35 -6.67
N VAL A 304 -14.78 -6.37 -6.55
CA VAL A 304 -14.52 -5.58 -5.33
C VAL A 304 -14.68 -4.11 -5.65
N VAL A 305 -15.63 -3.45 -4.98
CA VAL A 305 -15.91 -2.03 -5.14
C VAL A 305 -15.23 -1.26 -4.02
N CYS A 306 -14.31 -0.37 -4.39
CA CYS A 306 -13.52 0.42 -3.44
C CYS A 306 -14.30 1.63 -2.94
N MET A 307 -15.26 1.40 -2.05
CA MET A 307 -16.10 2.40 -1.40
C MET A 307 -16.35 2.02 0.06
N PRO A 308 -16.68 2.98 0.94
CA PRO A 308 -17.05 2.68 2.31
C PRO A 308 -18.27 1.75 2.36
N PRO A 309 -18.25 0.69 3.19
CA PRO A 309 -19.38 -0.25 3.29
C PRO A 309 -20.66 0.39 3.83
N HIS A 310 -20.54 1.51 4.57
CA HIS A 310 -21.67 2.25 5.15
C HIS A 310 -21.78 3.66 4.53
N SER A 311 -21.53 3.78 3.22
CA SER A 311 -21.70 5.06 2.55
C SER A 311 -23.19 5.49 2.56
N GLU A 312 -23.44 6.80 2.57
CA GLU A 312 -24.81 7.35 2.53
C GLU A 312 -25.59 6.80 1.32
N VAL A 313 -24.90 6.53 0.22
CA VAL A 313 -25.48 5.96 -1.00
C VAL A 313 -26.01 4.55 -0.75
N MET A 314 -25.27 3.70 -0.01
CA MET A 314 -25.72 2.35 0.35
C MET A 314 -26.95 2.41 1.24
N GLY A 315 -26.97 3.30 2.24
CA GLY A 315 -28.12 3.54 3.10
C GLY A 315 -29.35 4.05 2.32
N ALA A 316 -29.15 4.96 1.38
CA ALA A 316 -30.24 5.54 0.58
C ALA A 316 -30.87 4.52 -0.39
N VAL A 317 -30.10 3.56 -0.89
CA VAL A 317 -30.58 2.49 -1.81
C VAL A 317 -31.28 1.36 -1.04
N GLY A 318 -31.17 1.31 0.30
CA GLY A 318 -31.84 0.32 1.14
C GLY A 318 -31.33 -1.12 0.91
N VAL A 319 -30.10 -1.25 0.44
CA VAL A 319 -29.50 -2.56 0.17
C VAL A 319 -28.83 -3.05 1.44
N ASP A 320 -29.32 -4.16 1.98
CA ASP A 320 -28.61 -4.89 3.02
C ASP A 320 -27.21 -5.26 2.53
N ASN A 321 -26.18 -4.91 3.31
CA ASN A 321 -24.75 -4.97 2.98
C ASN A 321 -24.20 -6.40 2.82
N THR A 322 -24.93 -7.33 2.28
CA THR A 322 -24.42 -8.66 2.01
C THR A 322 -23.84 -8.70 0.59
N ALA A 323 -22.60 -9.14 0.47
CA ALA A 323 -21.93 -9.38 -0.81
C ALA A 323 -22.78 -10.26 -1.75
N GLU A 324 -23.58 -11.16 -1.17
CA GLU A 324 -24.52 -12.03 -1.89
C GLU A 324 -25.66 -11.25 -2.57
N ALA A 325 -26.25 -10.27 -1.89
CA ALA A 325 -27.35 -9.46 -2.43
C ALA A 325 -26.88 -8.54 -3.56
N LEU A 326 -25.67 -7.99 -3.44
CA LEU A 326 -25.06 -7.08 -4.42
C LEU A 326 -24.34 -7.83 -5.55
N GLY A 327 -23.85 -9.03 -5.28
CA GLY A 327 -23.00 -9.80 -6.19
C GLY A 327 -21.59 -9.24 -6.35
N PHE A 328 -21.16 -8.37 -5.45
CA PHE A 328 -19.80 -7.85 -5.30
C PHE A 328 -19.48 -7.59 -3.82
N ALA A 329 -18.20 -7.53 -3.50
CA ALA A 329 -17.72 -7.13 -2.18
C ALA A 329 -17.36 -5.64 -2.16
N THR A 330 -17.30 -5.05 -0.97
CA THR A 330 -16.84 -3.67 -0.77
C THR A 330 -15.48 -3.63 -0.06
N PHE A 331 -14.68 -2.64 -0.33
CA PHE A 331 -13.42 -2.33 0.35
C PHE A 331 -13.37 -0.85 0.67
N ASP A 332 -13.20 -0.48 1.93
CA ASP A 332 -13.03 0.91 2.31
C ASP A 332 -11.64 1.40 1.92
N ARG A 333 -11.56 2.24 0.88
CA ARG A 333 -10.30 2.85 0.40
C ARG A 333 -9.58 3.69 1.45
N TYR A 334 -10.26 4.08 2.51
CA TYR A 334 -9.72 4.85 3.63
C TYR A 334 -9.53 4.01 4.90
N SER A 335 -9.70 2.68 4.84
CA SER A 335 -9.53 1.77 5.98
C SER A 335 -8.16 1.90 6.66
N VAL A 336 -7.14 2.23 5.87
CA VAL A 336 -5.77 2.49 6.36
C VAL A 336 -5.64 3.82 7.11
N CYS A 337 -6.60 4.76 6.91
CA CYS A 337 -6.70 5.99 7.68
C CYS A 337 -7.37 5.69 9.05
N SER A 338 -6.75 4.84 9.84
CA SER A 338 -7.20 4.46 11.17
C SER A 338 -6.05 4.55 12.18
N GLY A 339 -6.41 4.77 13.45
CA GLY A 339 -5.43 4.84 14.54
C GLY A 339 -4.67 3.52 14.70
N ALA A 340 -5.34 2.39 14.55
CA ALA A 340 -4.72 1.08 14.64
C ALA A 340 -3.67 0.86 13.55
N TYR A 341 -3.95 1.32 12.34
CA TYR A 341 -3.05 1.13 11.21
C TYR A 341 -1.87 2.11 11.22
N LEU A 342 -2.14 3.42 11.30
CA LEU A 342 -1.10 4.44 11.24
C LEU A 342 -0.27 4.52 12.54
N LEU A 343 -0.94 4.55 13.71
CA LEU A 343 -0.25 4.72 14.99
C LEU A 343 0.19 3.41 15.64
N GLY A 344 -0.45 2.30 15.27
CA GLY A 344 -0.18 0.97 15.82
C GLY A 344 1.05 0.26 15.25
N ASP A 345 1.84 0.92 14.42
CA ASP A 345 3.02 0.37 13.73
C ASP A 345 2.71 -0.86 12.84
N ALA A 346 1.42 -1.06 12.49
CA ALA A 346 1.00 -2.23 11.72
C ALA A 346 1.72 -2.33 10.36
N ILE A 347 2.09 -1.18 9.78
CA ILE A 347 2.81 -1.11 8.49
C ILE A 347 4.21 -1.74 8.59
N ASP A 348 4.90 -1.57 9.72
CA ASP A 348 6.32 -1.90 9.86
C ASP A 348 6.61 -3.07 10.81
N ARG A 349 5.68 -3.42 11.69
CA ARG A 349 5.91 -4.35 12.79
C ARG A 349 6.55 -5.67 12.36
N ASP A 350 5.89 -6.37 11.46
CA ASP A 350 6.30 -7.72 11.05
C ASP A 350 7.55 -7.67 10.17
N ALA A 351 7.66 -6.64 9.33
CA ALA A 351 8.84 -6.40 8.49
C ALA A 351 10.08 -6.06 9.34
N ARG A 352 9.91 -5.24 10.39
CA ARG A 352 10.97 -4.93 11.37
C ARG A 352 11.42 -6.19 12.11
N GLN A 353 10.49 -6.97 12.64
CA GLN A 353 10.80 -8.21 13.35
C GLN A 353 11.59 -9.18 12.46
N ARG A 354 11.19 -9.32 11.21
CA ARG A 354 11.90 -10.18 10.25
C ARG A 354 13.29 -9.65 9.93
N HIS A 355 13.43 -8.37 9.75
CA HIS A 355 14.73 -7.75 9.51
C HIS A 355 15.67 -7.89 10.71
N GLU A 356 15.18 -7.69 11.93
CA GLU A 356 15.97 -7.90 13.15
C GLU A 356 16.41 -9.36 13.30
N ALA A 357 15.55 -10.33 12.97
CA ALA A 357 15.93 -11.74 12.93
C ALA A 357 16.99 -12.05 11.86
N TYR A 358 16.95 -11.36 10.71
CA TYR A 358 18.01 -11.45 9.68
C TYR A 358 19.35 -10.92 10.20
N LEU A 359 19.36 -9.77 10.86
CA LEU A 359 20.59 -9.20 11.46
C LEU A 359 21.18 -10.13 12.53
N ALA A 360 20.34 -10.68 13.40
CA ALA A 360 20.77 -11.64 14.43
C ALA A 360 21.43 -12.90 13.82
N LYS A 361 20.95 -13.41 12.67
CA LYS A 361 21.57 -14.53 11.96
C LYS A 361 22.94 -14.17 11.39
N ILE A 362 23.12 -12.96 10.87
CA ILE A 362 24.42 -12.48 10.37
C ILE A 362 25.43 -12.43 11.53
N GLU A 363 25.00 -11.85 12.65
CA GLU A 363 25.84 -11.71 13.84
C GLU A 363 26.22 -13.07 14.43
N ALA A 364 25.26 -14.00 14.54
CA ALA A 364 25.50 -15.38 14.99
C ALA A 364 26.47 -16.15 14.07
N ALA A 365 26.51 -15.80 12.77
CA ALA A 365 27.46 -16.34 11.82
C ALA A 365 28.86 -15.68 11.87
N GLY A 366 29.13 -14.80 12.84
CA GLY A 366 30.40 -14.08 13.02
C GLY A 366 30.69 -13.07 11.90
N ARG A 367 29.68 -12.64 11.15
CA ARG A 367 29.83 -11.66 10.04
C ARG A 367 29.61 -10.25 10.56
N PRO A 368 30.43 -9.28 10.13
CA PRO A 368 30.24 -7.89 10.56
C PRO A 368 28.93 -7.33 10.00
N LEU A 369 28.18 -6.62 10.85
CA LEU A 369 27.05 -5.80 10.45
C LEU A 369 27.53 -4.52 9.75
N ARG A 370 26.61 -3.84 9.06
CA ARG A 370 26.83 -2.55 8.37
C ARG A 370 27.77 -2.60 7.15
N ASN A 371 28.09 -3.81 6.66
CA ASN A 371 28.89 -3.98 5.44
C ASN A 371 28.11 -3.75 4.14
N LYS A 372 26.77 -3.86 4.21
CA LYS A 372 25.86 -3.65 3.07
C LYS A 372 24.70 -2.77 3.51
N PRO A 373 24.08 -2.01 2.59
CA PRO A 373 22.90 -1.18 2.91
C PRO A 373 21.75 -1.95 3.57
N THR A 374 21.63 -3.25 3.32
CA THR A 374 20.63 -4.14 3.92
C THR A 374 21.00 -4.64 5.32
N GLN A 375 22.15 -4.25 5.88
CA GLN A 375 22.66 -4.74 7.18
C GLN A 375 22.69 -3.66 8.26
N PHE A 376 21.96 -2.57 8.07
CA PHE A 376 21.77 -1.55 9.09
C PHE A 376 20.55 -1.88 9.96
N PRO A 377 20.49 -1.39 11.22
CA PRO A 377 19.28 -1.45 12.03
C PRO A 377 18.07 -0.86 11.29
N TRP A 378 16.86 -1.35 11.60
CA TRP A 378 15.63 -0.93 10.89
C TRP A 378 15.49 0.58 10.73
N ASP A 379 15.74 1.32 11.79
CA ASP A 379 15.54 2.78 11.81
C ASP A 379 16.56 3.54 10.94
N GLU A 380 17.70 2.91 10.64
CA GLU A 380 18.75 3.46 9.76
C GLU A 380 18.66 2.94 8.31
N LEU A 381 17.75 1.96 8.03
CA LEU A 381 17.58 1.42 6.69
C LEU A 381 17.07 2.49 5.71
N ASP A 382 17.54 2.36 4.48
CA ASP A 382 16.95 3.04 3.35
C ASP A 382 15.48 2.63 3.16
N GLU A 383 14.61 3.57 2.79
CA GLU A 383 13.18 3.31 2.65
C GLU A 383 12.89 2.24 1.57
N MET A 384 13.70 2.16 0.54
CA MET A 384 13.59 1.10 -0.47
C MET A 384 13.78 -0.29 0.16
N VAL A 385 14.74 -0.45 1.07
CA VAL A 385 14.99 -1.72 1.78
C VAL A 385 13.83 -2.03 2.73
N LYS A 386 13.33 -1.03 3.47
CA LYS A 386 12.14 -1.18 4.32
C LYS A 386 10.93 -1.61 3.51
N ALA A 387 10.70 -0.98 2.37
CA ALA A 387 9.58 -1.30 1.47
C ALA A 387 9.69 -2.73 0.92
N SER A 388 10.89 -3.19 0.55
CA SER A 388 11.11 -4.58 0.12
C SER A 388 10.83 -5.59 1.24
N ASN A 389 11.25 -5.30 2.48
CA ASN A 389 10.95 -6.14 3.64
C ASN A 389 9.43 -6.19 3.94
N ARG A 390 8.70 -5.06 3.82
CA ARG A 390 7.24 -5.04 3.96
C ARG A 390 6.57 -5.96 2.94
N ARG A 391 6.95 -5.83 1.66
CA ARG A 391 6.39 -6.64 0.57
C ARG A 391 6.74 -8.13 0.71
N GLN A 392 7.91 -8.45 1.23
CA GLN A 392 8.26 -9.84 1.52
C GLN A 392 7.29 -10.45 2.55
N VAL A 393 6.98 -9.72 3.62
CA VAL A 393 6.02 -10.14 4.66
C VAL A 393 4.60 -10.22 4.10
N GLU A 394 4.17 -9.22 3.34
CA GLU A 394 2.85 -9.19 2.70
C GLU A 394 2.64 -10.35 1.71
N HIS A 395 3.71 -10.85 1.12
CA HIS A 395 3.68 -11.99 0.21
C HIS A 395 3.73 -13.36 0.92
N GLU A 396 3.98 -13.41 2.24
CA GLU A 396 4.01 -14.69 3.00
C GLU A 396 2.68 -15.46 2.95
N PRO A 397 1.50 -14.83 3.09
CA PRO A 397 0.24 -15.56 2.99
C PRO A 397 0.05 -16.27 1.64
N VAL A 398 0.53 -15.67 0.54
CA VAL A 398 0.53 -16.28 -0.80
C VAL A 398 1.36 -17.55 -0.82
N LYS A 399 2.59 -17.50 -0.26
CA LYS A 399 3.49 -18.66 -0.17
C LYS A 399 2.93 -19.76 0.73
N ARG A 400 2.29 -19.41 1.85
CA ARG A 400 1.65 -20.38 2.75
C ARG A 400 0.50 -21.11 2.06
N ARG A 401 -0.37 -20.40 1.35
CA ARG A 401 -1.44 -21.03 0.55
C ARG A 401 -0.88 -21.94 -0.54
N ALA A 402 0.22 -21.54 -1.18
CA ALA A 402 0.90 -22.38 -2.15
C ALA A 402 1.46 -23.66 -1.51
N LEU A 403 2.08 -23.58 -0.33
CA LEU A 403 2.54 -24.76 0.42
C LEU A 403 1.39 -25.66 0.85
N GLU A 404 0.26 -25.10 1.27
CA GLU A 404 -0.95 -25.86 1.61
C GLU A 404 -1.51 -26.62 0.39
N GLN A 405 -1.48 -26.01 -0.80
CA GLN A 405 -1.99 -26.60 -2.04
C GLN A 405 -1.03 -27.61 -2.68
N LEU A 406 0.26 -27.31 -2.71
CA LEU A 406 1.27 -28.10 -3.44
C LEU A 406 2.04 -29.06 -2.53
N GLY A 407 1.89 -28.95 -1.21
CA GLY A 407 2.64 -29.72 -0.23
C GLY A 407 4.06 -29.18 0.01
N ASN A 408 4.78 -29.79 0.94
CA ASN A 408 6.07 -29.32 1.49
C ASN A 408 7.29 -30.00 0.82
N SER A 409 7.17 -30.45 -0.43
CA SER A 409 8.26 -31.14 -1.12
C SER A 409 9.43 -30.20 -1.45
N ALA A 410 10.63 -30.78 -1.65
CA ALA A 410 11.79 -30.01 -2.12
C ALA A 410 11.51 -29.30 -3.46
N GLN A 411 10.67 -29.91 -4.32
CA GLN A 411 10.25 -29.32 -5.58
C GLN A 411 9.35 -28.09 -5.35
N THR A 412 8.42 -28.15 -4.40
CA THR A 412 7.59 -26.99 -4.03
C THR A 412 8.43 -25.85 -3.47
N VAL A 413 9.42 -26.16 -2.60
CA VAL A 413 10.36 -25.16 -2.09
C VAL A 413 11.09 -24.46 -3.22
N GLU A 414 11.55 -25.22 -4.23
CA GLU A 414 12.25 -24.68 -5.38
C GLU A 414 11.36 -23.79 -6.26
N LEU A 415 10.11 -24.20 -6.51
CA LEU A 415 9.14 -23.40 -7.25
C LEU A 415 8.85 -22.06 -6.56
N LEU A 416 8.69 -22.08 -5.23
CA LEU A 416 8.41 -20.88 -4.46
C LEU A 416 9.65 -20.00 -4.27
N ALA A 417 10.85 -20.58 -4.22
CA ALA A 417 12.10 -19.81 -4.24
C ALA A 417 12.26 -19.03 -5.54
N ARG A 418 11.91 -19.61 -6.69
CA ARG A 418 11.84 -18.90 -7.97
C ARG A 418 10.82 -17.77 -7.96
N ALA A 419 9.66 -17.99 -7.34
CA ALA A 419 8.65 -16.95 -7.19
C ALA A 419 9.15 -15.79 -6.30
N GLU A 420 9.84 -16.11 -5.20
CA GLU A 420 10.45 -15.10 -4.33
C GLU A 420 11.53 -14.29 -5.04
N HIS A 421 12.37 -14.94 -5.83
CA HIS A 421 13.37 -14.24 -6.64
C HIS A 421 12.74 -13.27 -7.63
N ARG A 422 11.67 -13.70 -8.35
CA ARG A 422 10.91 -12.81 -9.25
C ARG A 422 10.32 -11.62 -8.50
N ARG A 423 9.74 -11.84 -7.32
CA ARG A 423 9.20 -10.76 -6.47
C ARG A 423 10.32 -9.77 -6.07
N TRP A 424 11.46 -10.29 -5.63
CA TRP A 424 12.61 -9.48 -5.26
C TRP A 424 13.17 -8.70 -6.46
N MET A 425 13.27 -9.32 -7.63
CA MET A 425 13.66 -8.61 -8.86
C MET A 425 12.68 -7.50 -9.20
N ALA A 426 11.37 -7.74 -9.05
CA ALA A 426 10.35 -6.72 -9.31
C ALA A 426 10.52 -5.50 -8.41
N ASP A 427 10.85 -5.68 -7.13
CA ASP A 427 11.15 -4.58 -6.21
C ASP A 427 12.28 -3.69 -6.75
N LEU A 428 13.38 -4.30 -7.18
CA LEU A 428 14.53 -3.58 -7.69
C LEU A 428 14.26 -2.91 -9.05
N LEU A 429 13.67 -3.65 -9.98
CA LEU A 429 13.34 -3.12 -11.32
C LEU A 429 12.39 -1.93 -11.23
N MET A 430 11.35 -2.02 -10.41
CA MET A 430 10.41 -0.92 -10.19
C MET A 430 11.06 0.25 -9.45
N ALA A 431 12.12 0.03 -8.69
CA ALA A 431 12.94 1.08 -8.08
C ALA A 431 14.02 1.64 -9.03
N GLY A 432 14.05 1.22 -10.30
CA GLY A 432 14.97 1.74 -11.31
C GLY A 432 16.35 1.09 -11.31
N TRP A 433 16.47 -0.10 -10.69
CA TRP A 433 17.72 -0.87 -10.77
C TRP A 433 17.85 -1.59 -12.11
N SER A 434 19.08 -1.83 -12.53
CA SER A 434 19.40 -2.57 -13.76
C SER A 434 20.48 -3.62 -13.49
N TYR A 435 20.54 -4.59 -14.37
CA TYR A 435 21.61 -5.60 -14.34
C TYR A 435 22.98 -4.98 -14.61
N SER A 436 23.97 -5.44 -13.87
CA SER A 436 25.40 -5.23 -14.14
C SER A 436 26.18 -6.36 -13.49
N PRO A 437 27.28 -6.85 -14.12
CA PRO A 437 28.15 -7.86 -13.51
C PRO A 437 28.73 -7.44 -12.16
N GLN A 438 28.80 -6.13 -11.90
CA GLN A 438 29.30 -5.56 -10.66
C GLN A 438 28.17 -4.87 -9.92
N TYR A 439 28.06 -5.15 -8.63
CA TYR A 439 27.15 -4.48 -7.74
C TYR A 439 27.56 -3.02 -7.50
N ASP A 440 26.65 -2.07 -7.72
CA ASP A 440 26.85 -0.64 -7.45
C ASP A 440 25.56 -0.03 -6.91
N TRP A 441 25.51 0.20 -5.59
CA TRP A 441 24.34 0.78 -4.93
C TRP A 441 24.03 2.20 -5.44
N ALA A 442 25.08 3.02 -5.59
CA ALA A 442 24.89 4.42 -5.96
C ALA A 442 24.31 4.58 -7.38
N ARG A 443 24.68 3.66 -8.28
CA ARG A 443 24.17 3.62 -9.66
C ARG A 443 22.99 2.69 -9.84
N ARG A 444 22.46 2.10 -8.77
CA ARG A 444 21.34 1.14 -8.79
C ARG A 444 21.61 -0.03 -9.75
N ARG A 445 22.78 -0.67 -9.61
CA ARG A 445 23.18 -1.83 -10.41
C ARG A 445 23.35 -3.07 -9.55
N HIS A 446 22.80 -4.19 -9.99
CA HIS A 446 22.85 -5.44 -9.25
C HIS A 446 23.17 -6.63 -10.14
N ASN A 447 24.13 -7.46 -9.71
CA ASN A 447 24.59 -8.63 -10.46
C ASN A 447 23.61 -9.82 -10.40
N ASN A 448 22.68 -9.85 -9.44
CA ASN A 448 21.67 -10.91 -9.32
C ASN A 448 20.32 -10.54 -9.99
N LEU A 449 20.25 -9.45 -10.76
CA LEU A 449 19.07 -9.14 -11.60
C LEU A 449 19.09 -9.98 -12.89
N VAL A 450 19.12 -11.30 -12.73
CA VAL A 450 19.14 -12.33 -13.76
C VAL A 450 18.09 -13.39 -13.47
N ALA A 451 17.83 -14.30 -14.40
CA ALA A 451 16.93 -15.41 -14.13
C ALA A 451 17.45 -16.27 -12.96
N TYR A 452 16.55 -16.88 -12.20
CA TYR A 452 16.89 -17.70 -11.04
C TYR A 452 17.88 -18.81 -11.39
N GLU A 453 17.77 -19.38 -12.57
CA GLU A 453 18.63 -20.43 -13.12
C GLU A 453 20.07 -19.97 -13.38
N GLU A 454 20.30 -18.68 -13.52
CA GLU A 454 21.64 -18.09 -13.74
C GLU A 454 22.34 -17.73 -12.42
N LEU A 455 21.61 -17.78 -11.28
CA LEU A 455 22.20 -17.52 -9.96
C LEU A 455 23.13 -18.65 -9.55
N ASP A 456 24.17 -18.32 -8.76
CA ASP A 456 24.96 -19.33 -8.05
C ASP A 456 24.13 -20.00 -6.94
N GLU A 457 24.57 -21.19 -6.53
CA GLU A 457 23.85 -22.01 -5.56
C GLU A 457 23.73 -21.33 -4.18
N ALA A 458 24.74 -20.60 -3.76
CA ALA A 458 24.73 -19.87 -2.50
C ALA A 458 23.66 -18.73 -2.51
N THR A 459 23.47 -18.09 -3.66
CA THR A 459 22.44 -17.05 -3.83
C THR A 459 21.05 -17.67 -3.86
N ARG A 460 20.83 -18.79 -4.59
CA ARG A 460 19.53 -19.51 -4.58
C ARG A 460 19.12 -19.95 -3.19
N GLU A 461 20.10 -20.33 -2.36
CA GLU A 461 19.83 -20.78 -0.99
C GLU A 461 19.20 -19.69 -0.11
N PHE A 462 19.44 -18.38 -0.38
CA PHE A 462 18.75 -17.32 0.34
C PHE A 462 17.24 -17.36 0.07
N ASP A 463 16.81 -17.51 -1.19
CA ASP A 463 15.40 -17.58 -1.54
C ASP A 463 14.74 -18.86 -0.98
N ARG A 464 15.44 -20.01 -1.05
CA ARG A 464 14.96 -21.28 -0.44
C ARG A 464 14.81 -21.16 1.07
N ALA A 465 15.75 -20.49 1.74
CA ALA A 465 15.70 -20.30 3.19
C ALA A 465 14.48 -19.48 3.62
N VAL A 466 14.04 -18.50 2.82
CA VAL A 466 12.78 -17.76 3.05
C VAL A 466 11.59 -18.71 3.07
N ILE A 467 11.53 -19.66 2.13
CA ILE A 467 10.42 -20.61 2.04
C ILE A 467 10.47 -21.64 3.17
N ARG A 468 11.65 -22.18 3.48
CA ARG A 468 11.83 -23.19 4.54
C ARG A 468 11.42 -22.65 5.93
N GLN A 469 11.56 -21.34 6.18
CA GLN A 469 11.12 -20.74 7.45
C GLN A 469 9.58 -20.78 7.63
N MET A 470 8.82 -21.04 6.58
CA MET A 470 7.37 -21.16 6.61
C MET A 470 6.90 -22.62 6.75
N LEU A 471 7.80 -23.58 6.58
CA LEU A 471 7.47 -25.00 6.77
C LEU A 471 7.22 -25.24 8.26
N PRO A 472 6.27 -26.13 8.62
CA PRO A 472 6.15 -26.59 9.99
C PRO A 472 7.49 -27.25 10.39
N ASP A 473 7.93 -26.99 11.62
CA ASP A 473 9.12 -27.67 12.17
C ASP A 473 8.98 -29.17 11.90
N ALA A 474 9.92 -29.72 11.15
CA ALA A 474 10.02 -31.16 11.01
C ALA A 474 10.25 -31.70 12.43
N GLY A 475 9.22 -32.25 13.05
CA GLY A 475 9.38 -32.96 14.32
C GLY A 475 10.53 -33.96 14.18
N PRO A 476 11.16 -34.39 15.29
CA PRO A 476 12.24 -35.33 15.21
C PRO A 476 11.81 -36.53 14.36
N PRO A 477 12.71 -37.06 13.48
CA PRO A 477 12.36 -38.19 12.64
C PRO A 477 11.79 -39.28 13.53
N ALA A 478 10.60 -39.81 13.16
CA ALA A 478 10.04 -40.95 13.84
C ALA A 478 11.08 -42.06 13.83
N ALA A 479 11.48 -42.52 15.04
CA ALA A 479 12.50 -43.55 15.27
C ALA A 479 12.07 -44.90 14.71
#